data_51377163771e25e014166dacf9d5527d
#
_entry.id   51377163771e25e014166dacf9d5527d
#
_cell.length_a   1.000
_cell.length_b   1.000
_cell.length_c   1.000
_cell.angle_alpha   90.00
_cell.angle_beta   90.00
_cell.angle_gamma   90.00
#
_symmetry.space_group_name_H-M   'P 1'
#
loop_
_entity.id
_entity.type
_entity.pdbx_description
1 polymer ?
#
loop_
_entity_poly.entity_id
_entity_poly.type
_entity_poly.pdbx_seq_one_letter_code
_entity_poly.pdbx_strand_id
1 'polypeptide(L)'
;MHIVVNAAVANQLSQDENSQRACILGGIVPDLDVIIAWIPFIIPQLFILQHRGLFHTVIAAPFIAGAIIVSTQFLSKINFAQRLDEPFKAIHTELNYRSLLWGVFGVFLHLLLDVISYNGILLFYPLSEQRIALNLISVVDPLISVLSGLIVLRLSYNKYIDSSTYSFLHFKKSARSISMLFVLLIVVYGSLQVNTMVIQSPISTKPEIIPLFRWMYTEDENEISISLVNQLTQDIIKTYNYASLSYNQTAWNITIVNSVVKEARQTLDYKIFQSERTSEAYFAVNVTFNGEEKEWEVSFLDTFQNAQSEFYGFPSGPFMDNEVIIRISQQ
;
A
#
# COMPACT_ATOMS: atom_id res chain seq x y z
N MET A 1 -6.10 -1.79 11.06
CA MET A 1 -4.85 -2.40 11.56
C MET A 1 -3.93 -1.35 12.20
N HIS A 2 -3.55 -0.28 11.53
CA HIS A 2 -2.56 0.73 11.98
C HIS A 2 -2.87 1.31 13.38
N ILE A 3 -4.11 1.74 13.62
CA ILE A 3 -4.54 2.29 14.93
C ILE A 3 -4.32 1.27 16.07
N VAL A 4 -4.71 0.02 15.84
CA VAL A 4 -4.64 -1.04 16.86
C VAL A 4 -3.20 -1.38 17.22
N VAL A 5 -2.33 -1.52 16.23
CA VAL A 5 -0.90 -1.80 16.44
C VAL A 5 -0.22 -0.61 17.14
N ASN A 6 -0.46 0.62 16.67
CA ASN A 6 0.09 1.81 17.29
C ASN A 6 -0.35 1.96 18.75
N ALA A 7 -1.64 1.75 19.04
CA ALA A 7 -2.16 1.78 20.40
C ALA A 7 -1.55 0.71 21.29
N ALA A 8 -1.41 -0.52 20.78
CA ALA A 8 -0.82 -1.63 21.53
C ALA A 8 0.65 -1.38 21.86
N VAL A 9 1.44 -0.92 20.88
CA VAL A 9 2.87 -0.63 21.06
C VAL A 9 3.08 0.57 21.98
N ALA A 10 2.35 1.67 21.77
CA ALA A 10 2.45 2.86 22.62
C ALA A 10 2.14 2.53 24.09
N ASN A 11 1.11 1.72 24.34
CA ASN A 11 0.72 1.32 25.68
C ASN A 11 1.75 0.44 26.40
N GLN A 12 2.52 -0.35 25.64
CA GLN A 12 3.58 -1.19 26.22
C GLN A 12 4.85 -0.38 26.52
N LEU A 13 5.17 0.59 25.68
CA LEU A 13 6.44 1.30 25.71
C LEU A 13 6.38 2.63 26.46
N SER A 14 5.20 3.28 26.55
CA SER A 14 5.02 4.57 27.25
C SER A 14 4.03 4.48 28.40
N GLN A 15 4.35 5.17 29.49
CA GLN A 15 3.45 5.41 30.64
C GLN A 15 2.72 6.76 30.51
N ASP A 16 3.18 7.64 29.63
CA ASP A 16 2.65 8.99 29.44
C ASP A 16 1.52 8.99 28.40
N GLU A 17 0.32 9.39 28.82
CA GLU A 17 -0.86 9.44 27.95
C GLU A 17 -0.69 10.36 26.75
N ASN A 18 0.00 11.49 26.92
CA ASN A 18 0.25 12.42 25.82
C ASN A 18 1.09 11.75 24.71
N SER A 19 2.14 11.03 25.10
CA SER A 19 2.96 10.24 24.20
C SER A 19 2.19 9.11 23.50
N GLN A 20 1.32 8.42 24.23
CA GLN A 20 0.46 7.37 23.67
C GLN A 20 -0.49 7.94 22.61
N ARG A 21 -1.16 9.06 22.91
CA ARG A 21 -2.04 9.75 21.96
C ARG A 21 -1.27 10.21 20.73
N ALA A 22 -0.10 10.81 20.90
CA ALA A 22 0.76 11.23 19.80
C ALA A 22 1.13 10.05 18.86
N CYS A 23 1.50 8.89 19.43
CA CYS A 23 1.82 7.70 18.65
C CYS A 23 0.61 7.19 17.84
N ILE A 24 -0.58 7.18 18.44
CA ILE A 24 -1.81 6.75 17.75
C ILE A 24 -2.15 7.73 16.63
N LEU A 25 -2.07 9.04 16.88
CA LEU A 25 -2.30 10.06 15.87
C LEU A 25 -1.30 9.93 14.71
N GLY A 26 -0.02 9.68 15.01
CA GLY A 26 0.99 9.38 14.01
C GLY A 26 0.65 8.15 13.16
N GLY A 27 0.06 7.12 13.78
CA GLY A 27 -0.39 5.93 13.07
C GLY A 27 -1.65 6.10 12.21
N ILE A 28 -2.35 7.22 12.33
CA ILE A 28 -3.57 7.52 11.55
C ILE A 28 -3.26 8.49 10.41
N VAL A 29 -2.39 9.47 10.67
CA VAL A 29 -2.26 10.64 9.81
C VAL A 29 -1.81 10.34 8.37
N PRO A 30 -0.95 9.34 8.07
CA PRO A 30 -0.63 9.06 6.67
C PRO A 30 -1.85 8.73 5.82
N ASP A 31 -2.80 7.96 6.35
CA ASP A 31 -4.04 7.57 5.65
C ASP A 31 -5.03 8.73 5.44
N LEU A 32 -4.81 9.89 6.06
CA LEU A 32 -5.61 11.09 5.77
C LEU A 32 -5.33 11.66 4.37
N ASP A 33 -4.30 11.19 3.70
CA ASP A 33 -4.03 11.52 2.29
C ASP A 33 -5.19 11.14 1.36
N VAL A 34 -6.02 10.17 1.74
CA VAL A 34 -7.28 9.81 1.04
C VAL A 34 -8.16 11.04 0.77
N ILE A 35 -8.11 12.06 1.65
CA ILE A 35 -8.89 13.30 1.48
C ILE A 35 -8.45 14.08 0.24
N ILE A 36 -7.18 13.98 -0.15
CA ILE A 36 -6.59 14.69 -1.31
C ILE A 36 -6.23 13.75 -2.46
N ALA A 37 -6.36 12.45 -2.28
CA ALA A 37 -5.98 11.43 -3.27
C ALA A 37 -6.77 11.50 -4.58
N TRP A 38 -7.84 12.28 -4.65
CA TRP A 38 -8.60 12.56 -5.86
C TRP A 38 -7.96 13.65 -6.75
N ILE A 39 -7.04 14.46 -6.21
CA ILE A 39 -6.40 15.57 -6.96
C ILE A 39 -5.67 15.08 -8.21
N PRO A 40 -4.89 13.99 -8.19
CA PRO A 40 -4.24 13.44 -9.37
C PRO A 40 -5.17 13.07 -10.53
N PHE A 41 -6.43 12.73 -10.26
CA PHE A 41 -7.41 12.48 -11.32
C PHE A 41 -7.76 13.73 -12.13
N ILE A 42 -7.58 14.93 -11.55
CA ILE A 42 -7.82 16.21 -12.23
C ILE A 42 -6.50 16.79 -12.73
N ILE A 43 -5.43 16.66 -11.94
CA ILE A 43 -4.09 17.21 -12.23
C ILE A 43 -3.08 16.05 -12.17
N PRO A 44 -2.89 15.29 -13.28
CA PRO A 44 -2.03 14.09 -13.28
C PRO A 44 -0.57 14.36 -12.86
N GLN A 45 -0.07 15.58 -13.08
CA GLN A 45 1.28 15.98 -12.66
C GLN A 45 1.49 15.91 -11.14
N LEU A 46 0.40 15.93 -10.37
CA LEU A 46 0.43 15.78 -8.91
C LEU A 46 0.22 14.33 -8.44
N PHE A 47 0.62 13.34 -9.27
CA PHE A 47 0.48 11.91 -8.97
C PHE A 47 1.05 11.51 -7.60
N ILE A 48 2.02 12.26 -7.09
CA ILE A 48 2.62 12.04 -5.77
C ILE A 48 1.63 12.26 -4.61
N LEU A 49 0.51 12.97 -4.83
CA LEU A 49 -0.56 13.16 -3.86
C LEU A 49 -1.57 11.99 -3.81
N GLN A 50 -1.39 10.98 -4.65
CA GLN A 50 -2.18 9.75 -4.57
C GLN A 50 -2.01 9.07 -3.20
N HIS A 51 -2.95 8.20 -2.84
CA HIS A 51 -2.84 7.40 -1.63
C HIS A 51 -1.56 6.54 -1.64
N ARG A 52 -0.86 6.52 -0.51
CA ARG A 52 0.48 5.91 -0.35
C ARG A 52 1.60 6.60 -1.16
N GLY A 53 1.39 7.87 -1.48
CA GLY A 53 2.40 8.74 -2.10
C GLY A 53 3.20 9.53 -1.08
N LEU A 54 3.18 10.86 -1.18
CA LEU A 54 4.01 11.78 -0.40
C LEU A 54 3.88 11.60 1.12
N PHE A 55 2.65 11.37 1.62
CA PHE A 55 2.40 11.21 3.05
C PHE A 55 2.97 9.92 3.65
N HIS A 56 3.33 8.96 2.79
CA HIS A 56 3.91 7.67 3.17
C HIS A 56 5.43 7.63 2.94
N THR A 57 6.11 8.78 3.03
CA THR A 57 7.57 8.86 2.91
C THR A 57 8.23 9.09 4.27
N VAL A 58 9.46 8.59 4.42
CA VAL A 58 10.28 8.82 5.63
C VAL A 58 10.50 10.32 5.86
N ILE A 59 10.69 11.09 4.78
CA ILE A 59 10.96 12.52 4.86
C ILE A 59 9.72 13.28 5.35
N ALA A 60 8.52 12.87 4.95
CA ALA A 60 7.28 13.53 5.39
C ALA A 60 6.93 13.23 6.85
N ALA A 61 7.39 12.10 7.42
CA ALA A 61 7.00 11.62 8.74
C ALA A 61 7.08 12.67 9.87
N PRO A 62 8.17 13.42 10.09
CA PRO A 62 8.24 14.42 11.16
C PRO A 62 7.29 15.59 10.93
N PHE A 63 7.07 15.98 9.67
CA PHE A 63 6.19 17.11 9.33
C PHE A 63 4.72 16.77 9.56
N ILE A 64 4.27 15.61 9.10
CA ILE A 64 2.89 15.17 9.26
C ILE A 64 2.57 14.84 10.72
N ALA A 65 3.52 14.26 11.48
CA ALA A 65 3.38 14.06 12.91
C ALA A 65 3.24 15.40 13.67
N GLY A 66 4.08 16.39 13.34
CA GLY A 66 3.96 17.74 13.91
C GLY A 66 2.65 18.41 13.52
N ALA A 67 2.26 18.35 12.26
CA ALA A 67 1.04 18.96 11.75
C ALA A 67 -0.22 18.40 12.44
N ILE A 68 -0.33 17.08 12.62
CA ILE A 68 -1.50 16.51 13.29
C ILE A 68 -1.58 16.90 14.76
N ILE A 69 -0.46 16.92 15.51
CA ILE A 69 -0.43 17.32 16.90
C ILE A 69 -0.87 18.79 17.04
N VAL A 70 -0.32 19.69 16.20
CA VAL A 70 -0.73 21.10 16.19
C VAL A 70 -2.21 21.25 15.83
N SER A 71 -2.69 20.46 14.87
CA SER A 71 -4.11 20.48 14.48
C SER A 71 -5.03 20.09 15.62
N THR A 72 -4.68 19.11 16.46
CA THR A 72 -5.50 18.74 17.64
C THR A 72 -5.56 19.89 18.66
N GLN A 73 -4.47 20.63 18.84
CA GLN A 73 -4.45 21.80 19.73
C GLN A 73 -5.32 22.95 19.19
N PHE A 74 -5.25 23.18 17.86
CA PHE A 74 -6.07 24.21 17.24
C PHE A 74 -7.55 23.87 17.31
N LEU A 75 -7.91 22.62 16.96
CA LEU A 75 -9.28 22.12 17.01
C LEU A 75 -9.89 22.22 18.42
N SER A 76 -9.11 21.95 19.47
CA SER A 76 -9.59 22.05 20.86
C SER A 76 -9.98 23.48 21.29
N LYS A 77 -9.54 24.51 20.57
CA LYS A 77 -9.87 25.92 20.82
C LYS A 77 -11.14 26.38 20.09
N ILE A 78 -11.64 25.59 19.13
CA ILE A 78 -12.83 25.97 18.36
C ILE A 78 -14.09 25.69 19.19
N ASN A 79 -14.98 26.68 19.32
CA ASN A 79 -16.23 26.60 20.10
C ASN A 79 -17.11 25.42 19.73
N PHE A 80 -17.11 24.96 18.46
CA PHE A 80 -17.83 23.78 17.99
C PHE A 80 -17.26 22.50 18.60
N ALA A 81 -15.94 22.38 18.65
CA ALA A 81 -15.26 21.24 19.25
C ALA A 81 -15.48 21.15 20.77
N GLN A 82 -15.63 22.28 21.42
CA GLN A 82 -15.96 22.36 22.88
C GLN A 82 -17.37 21.83 23.17
N ARG A 83 -18.30 21.89 22.22
CA ARG A 83 -19.64 21.29 22.34
C ARG A 83 -19.67 19.79 22.18
N LEU A 84 -18.66 19.23 21.50
CA LEU A 84 -18.46 17.78 21.31
C LEU A 84 -17.47 17.21 22.34
N ASP A 85 -17.46 17.75 23.55
CA ASP A 85 -16.53 17.68 24.68
C ASP A 85 -15.66 16.40 24.78
N GLU A 86 -16.25 15.23 24.66
CA GLU A 86 -15.57 13.98 24.96
C GLU A 86 -14.62 13.45 23.87
N PRO A 87 -15.00 13.36 22.57
CA PRO A 87 -14.10 12.81 21.58
C PRO A 87 -12.88 13.71 21.32
N PHE A 88 -13.04 15.04 21.41
CA PHE A 88 -11.93 15.98 21.21
C PHE A 88 -10.94 16.03 22.36
N LYS A 89 -11.41 15.87 23.61
CA LYS A 89 -10.51 15.70 24.76
C LYS A 89 -9.67 14.43 24.65
N ALA A 90 -10.24 13.36 24.10
CA ALA A 90 -9.55 12.09 23.94
C ALA A 90 -8.38 12.14 22.94
N ILE A 91 -8.44 13.03 21.93
CA ILE A 91 -7.40 13.17 20.91
C ILE A 91 -6.46 14.36 21.15
N HIS A 92 -6.80 15.27 22.06
CA HIS A 92 -5.96 16.41 22.39
C HIS A 92 -4.57 15.98 22.85
N THR A 93 -3.54 16.49 22.20
CA THR A 93 -2.14 16.15 22.47
C THR A 93 -1.32 17.41 22.60
N GLU A 94 -0.61 17.58 23.70
CA GLU A 94 0.28 18.71 23.89
C GLU A 94 1.55 18.57 23.03
N LEU A 95 1.90 19.64 22.31
CA LEU A 95 3.11 19.67 21.51
C LEU A 95 4.34 19.88 22.43
N ASN A 96 5.11 18.83 22.57
CA ASN A 96 6.44 18.86 23.18
C ASN A 96 7.35 17.89 22.43
N TYR A 97 8.64 17.88 22.73
CA TYR A 97 9.60 17.04 22.02
C TYR A 97 9.29 15.53 22.15
N ARG A 98 8.72 15.10 23.30
CA ARG A 98 8.35 13.69 23.51
C ARG A 98 7.16 13.30 22.67
N SER A 99 6.11 14.12 22.67
CA SER A 99 4.92 13.85 21.82
C SER A 99 5.28 13.87 20.34
N LEU A 100 6.18 14.77 19.91
CA LEU A 100 6.66 14.77 18.53
C LEU A 100 7.42 13.48 18.19
N LEU A 101 8.35 13.05 19.04
CA LEU A 101 9.08 11.79 18.82
C LEU A 101 8.14 10.58 18.77
N TRP A 102 7.14 10.52 19.68
CA TRP A 102 6.15 9.45 19.66
C TRP A 102 5.22 9.53 18.46
N GLY A 103 4.86 10.73 18.00
CA GLY A 103 4.11 10.93 16.77
C GLY A 103 4.88 10.43 15.55
N VAL A 104 6.15 10.80 15.44
CA VAL A 104 7.05 10.31 14.37
C VAL A 104 7.19 8.79 14.44
N PHE A 105 7.38 8.23 15.63
CA PHE A 105 7.42 6.78 15.82
C PHE A 105 6.13 6.09 15.38
N GLY A 106 4.97 6.69 15.66
CA GLY A 106 3.69 6.21 15.17
C GLY A 106 3.57 6.20 13.65
N VAL A 107 4.07 7.26 12.98
CA VAL A 107 4.16 7.30 11.53
C VAL A 107 5.07 6.18 11.02
N PHE A 108 6.25 5.98 11.62
CA PHE A 108 7.15 4.90 11.21
C PHE A 108 6.54 3.51 11.36
N LEU A 109 5.80 3.25 12.45
CA LEU A 109 5.05 1.99 12.59
C LEU A 109 4.00 1.81 11.50
N HIS A 110 3.30 2.89 11.12
CA HIS A 110 2.37 2.88 10.00
C HIS A 110 3.08 2.51 8.70
N LEU A 111 4.15 3.23 8.36
CA LEU A 111 4.94 2.97 7.14
C LEU A 111 5.48 1.54 7.10
N LEU A 112 5.93 1.00 8.24
CA LEU A 112 6.41 -0.39 8.33
C LEU A 112 5.31 -1.38 7.99
N LEU A 113 4.09 -1.17 8.49
CA LEU A 113 2.95 -2.03 8.19
C LEU A 113 2.54 -1.96 6.72
N ASP A 114 2.67 -0.79 6.11
CA ASP A 114 2.41 -0.63 4.68
C ASP A 114 3.48 -1.28 3.80
N VAL A 115 4.75 -1.23 4.20
CA VAL A 115 5.83 -1.98 3.52
C VAL A 115 5.58 -3.48 3.56
N ILE A 116 4.98 -4.01 4.63
CA ILE A 116 4.62 -5.43 4.76
C ILE A 116 3.52 -5.81 3.75
N SER A 117 2.67 -4.87 3.32
CA SER A 117 1.61 -5.10 2.35
C SER A 117 2.13 -5.19 0.90
N TYR A 118 1.29 -5.71 -0.03
CA TYR A 118 1.71 -5.89 -1.41
C TYR A 118 1.68 -4.61 -2.26
N ASN A 119 0.92 -3.58 -1.87
CA ASN A 119 0.88 -2.33 -2.62
C ASN A 119 2.12 -1.46 -2.42
N GLY A 120 2.84 -1.69 -1.31
CA GLY A 120 4.03 -0.93 -0.96
C GLY A 120 3.79 0.58 -0.85
N ILE A 121 4.87 1.30 -0.61
CA ILE A 121 4.87 2.76 -0.46
C ILE A 121 6.12 3.37 -1.10
N LEU A 122 6.07 4.65 -1.45
CA LEU A 122 7.20 5.44 -1.94
C LEU A 122 8.12 5.89 -0.77
N LEU A 123 8.65 4.92 -0.01
CA LEU A 123 9.30 5.13 1.29
C LEU A 123 10.40 6.20 1.25
N PHE A 124 11.21 6.19 0.19
CA PHE A 124 12.39 7.06 0.05
C PHE A 124 12.23 8.20 -0.96
N TYR A 125 11.02 8.49 -1.41
CA TYR A 125 10.80 9.64 -2.27
C TYR A 125 11.24 10.96 -1.58
N PRO A 126 11.89 11.92 -2.27
CA PRO A 126 12.21 11.96 -3.70
C PRO A 126 13.53 11.29 -4.10
N LEU A 127 14.24 10.64 -3.18
CA LEU A 127 15.52 9.98 -3.47
C LEU A 127 15.35 8.73 -4.36
N SER A 128 14.20 8.08 -4.26
CA SER A 128 13.82 6.93 -5.09
C SER A 128 12.32 6.97 -5.38
N GLU A 129 11.95 6.73 -6.63
CA GLU A 129 10.56 6.61 -7.08
C GLU A 129 10.05 5.16 -6.99
N GLN A 130 10.86 4.24 -6.51
CA GLN A 130 10.46 2.83 -6.35
C GLN A 130 9.58 2.63 -5.13
N ARG A 131 8.47 1.91 -5.31
CA ARG A 131 7.66 1.43 -4.19
C ARG A 131 8.33 0.24 -3.53
N ILE A 132 8.40 0.28 -2.20
CA ILE A 132 8.96 -0.81 -1.39
C ILE A 132 7.79 -1.60 -0.81
N ALA A 133 7.77 -2.90 -1.11
CA ALA A 133 6.78 -3.85 -0.61
C ALA A 133 7.44 -5.19 -0.27
N LEU A 134 7.09 -5.77 0.87
CA LEU A 134 7.50 -7.13 1.23
C LEU A 134 6.53 -8.20 0.72
N ASN A 135 5.38 -7.79 0.21
CA ASN A 135 4.36 -8.68 -0.36
C ASN A 135 3.90 -9.80 0.60
N LEU A 136 3.93 -9.57 1.92
CA LEU A 136 3.55 -10.59 2.90
C LEU A 136 2.04 -10.69 3.10
N ILE A 137 1.35 -9.55 3.12
CA ILE A 137 -0.07 -9.45 3.47
C ILE A 137 -0.84 -8.73 2.37
N SER A 138 -2.07 -9.14 2.12
CA SER A 138 -3.00 -8.36 1.30
C SER A 138 -3.35 -7.04 1.99
N VAL A 139 -3.61 -5.99 1.21
CA VAL A 139 -4.05 -4.67 1.75
C VAL A 139 -5.33 -4.82 2.57
N VAL A 140 -6.25 -5.67 2.10
CA VAL A 140 -7.48 -6.01 2.81
C VAL A 140 -7.42 -7.49 3.17
N ASP A 141 -6.62 -7.82 4.20
CA ASP A 141 -6.60 -9.16 4.75
C ASP A 141 -7.83 -9.38 5.65
N PRO A 142 -8.72 -10.33 5.34
CA PRO A 142 -9.96 -10.54 6.09
C PRO A 142 -9.71 -10.93 7.54
N LEU A 143 -8.68 -11.75 7.81
CA LEU A 143 -8.35 -12.20 9.15
C LEU A 143 -7.87 -11.04 10.02
N ILE A 144 -6.94 -10.24 9.50
CA ILE A 144 -6.41 -9.06 10.18
C ILE A 144 -7.52 -8.01 10.37
N SER A 145 -8.37 -7.82 9.38
CA SER A 145 -9.49 -6.86 9.44
C SER A 145 -10.52 -7.26 10.49
N VAL A 146 -10.94 -8.53 10.52
CA VAL A 146 -11.87 -9.05 11.52
C VAL A 146 -11.28 -8.95 12.93
N LEU A 147 -10.04 -9.37 13.12
CA LEU A 147 -9.37 -9.26 14.43
C LEU A 147 -9.27 -7.80 14.89
N SER A 148 -8.87 -6.89 13.99
CA SER A 148 -8.80 -5.46 14.30
C SER A 148 -10.18 -4.91 14.69
N GLY A 149 -11.22 -5.29 13.95
CA GLY A 149 -12.61 -4.90 14.22
C GLY A 149 -13.11 -5.40 15.58
N LEU A 150 -12.86 -6.67 15.91
CA LEU A 150 -13.22 -7.26 17.20
C LEU A 150 -12.52 -6.56 18.38
N ILE A 151 -11.26 -6.17 18.20
CA ILE A 151 -10.52 -5.41 19.20
C ILE A 151 -11.15 -4.05 19.43
N VAL A 152 -11.45 -3.32 18.35
CA VAL A 152 -12.10 -2.00 18.42
C VAL A 152 -13.48 -2.11 19.10
N LEU A 153 -14.28 -3.11 18.71
CA LEU A 153 -15.60 -3.37 19.32
C LEU A 153 -15.50 -3.65 20.81
N ARG A 154 -14.55 -4.51 21.21
CA ARG A 154 -14.33 -4.83 22.64
C ARG A 154 -13.94 -3.61 23.45
N LEU A 155 -13.14 -2.72 22.87
CA LEU A 155 -12.74 -1.48 23.52
C LEU A 155 -13.91 -0.51 23.69
N SER A 156 -14.70 -0.35 22.62
CA SER A 156 -15.90 0.48 22.65
C SER A 156 -16.93 -0.03 23.66
N TYR A 157 -17.09 -1.36 23.74
CA TYR A 157 -17.99 -2.01 24.69
C TYR A 157 -17.54 -1.79 26.15
N ASN A 158 -16.26 -1.95 26.45
CA ASN A 158 -15.73 -1.72 27.79
C ASN A 158 -15.92 -0.27 28.23
N LYS A 159 -15.75 0.71 27.30
CA LYS A 159 -16.01 2.12 27.56
C LYS A 159 -17.49 2.38 27.90
N TYR A 160 -18.41 1.68 27.24
CA TYR A 160 -19.85 1.86 27.47
C TYR A 160 -20.29 1.35 28.83
N ILE A 161 -19.70 0.25 29.35
CA ILE A 161 -20.06 -0.35 30.64
C ILE A 161 -19.36 0.33 31.81
N ASP A 162 -18.09 0.71 31.66
CA ASP A 162 -17.27 1.29 32.74
C ASP A 162 -17.05 2.79 32.48
N SER A 163 -18.09 3.57 32.76
CA SER A 163 -18.09 5.03 32.58
C SER A 163 -17.14 5.78 33.52
N SER A 164 -16.54 5.10 34.50
CA SER A 164 -15.69 5.72 35.52
C SER A 164 -14.20 5.81 35.11
N THR A 165 -13.78 5.11 34.04
CA THR A 165 -12.38 5.08 33.65
C THR A 165 -12.23 5.51 32.19
N TYR A 166 -12.15 6.84 31.98
CA TYR A 166 -11.87 7.48 30.70
C TYR A 166 -10.47 7.13 30.19
N SER A 167 -10.29 5.94 29.68
CA SER A 167 -9.10 5.65 28.92
C SER A 167 -9.42 4.67 27.79
N PHE A 168 -9.94 5.22 26.68
CA PHE A 168 -10.00 4.52 25.39
C PHE A 168 -8.65 3.84 25.02
N LEU A 169 -7.59 4.25 25.69
CA LEU A 169 -6.21 3.85 25.44
C LEU A 169 -5.66 2.84 26.47
N HIS A 170 -6.40 2.51 27.54
CA HIS A 170 -5.91 1.60 28.59
C HIS A 170 -6.00 0.12 28.20
N PHE A 171 -5.10 -0.29 27.33
CA PHE A 171 -4.91 -1.67 26.91
C PHE A 171 -4.09 -2.55 27.87
N LYS A 172 -3.85 -2.16 29.08
CA LYS A 172 -2.75 -2.71 29.91
C LYS A 172 -2.61 -4.26 29.96
N LYS A 173 -3.68 -5.03 29.90
CA LYS A 173 -3.59 -6.52 29.87
C LYS A 173 -3.76 -7.12 28.46
N SER A 174 -4.56 -6.48 27.60
CA SER A 174 -4.85 -7.00 26.26
C SER A 174 -3.79 -6.62 25.23
N ALA A 175 -3.08 -5.50 25.41
CA ALA A 175 -2.13 -4.95 24.43
C ALA A 175 -1.00 -5.93 24.09
N ARG A 176 -0.42 -6.61 25.09
CA ARG A 176 0.65 -7.60 24.86
C ARG A 176 0.15 -8.78 24.04
N SER A 177 -1.02 -9.33 24.38
CA SER A 177 -1.61 -10.46 23.64
C SER A 177 -1.97 -10.09 22.22
N ILE A 178 -2.47 -8.86 21.99
CA ILE A 178 -2.80 -8.34 20.68
C ILE A 178 -1.55 -8.18 19.83
N SER A 179 -0.49 -7.55 20.36
CA SER A 179 0.78 -7.39 19.65
C SER A 179 1.40 -8.76 19.31
N MET A 180 1.38 -9.71 20.25
CA MET A 180 1.85 -11.07 20.00
C MET A 180 1.08 -11.77 18.89
N LEU A 181 -0.25 -11.60 18.85
CA LEU A 181 -1.09 -12.18 17.80
C LEU A 181 -0.75 -11.61 16.43
N PHE A 182 -0.59 -10.29 16.30
CA PHE A 182 -0.19 -9.67 15.03
C PHE A 182 1.21 -10.12 14.57
N VAL A 183 2.17 -10.19 15.50
CA VAL A 183 3.51 -10.70 15.18
C VAL A 183 3.44 -12.15 14.72
N LEU A 184 2.66 -13.00 15.42
CA LEU A 184 2.47 -14.39 15.03
C LEU A 184 1.89 -14.52 13.62
N LEU A 185 0.88 -13.73 13.26
CA LEU A 185 0.27 -13.74 11.94
C LEU A 185 1.30 -13.33 10.86
N ILE A 186 2.10 -12.29 11.10
CA ILE A 186 3.15 -11.87 10.18
C ILE A 186 4.18 -12.98 9.99
N VAL A 187 4.59 -13.66 11.08
CA VAL A 187 5.54 -14.78 11.02
C VAL A 187 4.94 -15.96 10.23
N VAL A 188 3.68 -16.31 10.47
CA VAL A 188 3.00 -17.38 9.72
C VAL A 188 2.92 -17.05 8.23
N TYR A 189 2.48 -15.84 7.88
CA TYR A 189 2.40 -15.43 6.48
C TYR A 189 3.78 -15.37 5.82
N GLY A 190 4.78 -14.84 6.54
CA GLY A 190 6.16 -14.84 6.05
C GLY A 190 6.70 -16.25 5.82
N SER A 191 6.41 -17.18 6.72
CA SER A 191 6.84 -18.58 6.58
C SER A 191 6.18 -19.26 5.36
N LEU A 192 4.89 -19.04 5.14
CA LEU A 192 4.18 -19.56 3.96
C LEU A 192 4.75 -18.98 2.66
N GLN A 193 5.06 -17.67 2.63
CA GLN A 193 5.69 -17.04 1.48
C GLN A 193 7.07 -17.63 1.19
N VAL A 194 7.93 -17.73 2.21
CA VAL A 194 9.28 -18.30 2.06
C VAL A 194 9.19 -19.74 1.54
N ASN A 195 8.27 -20.54 2.08
CA ASN A 195 8.03 -21.90 1.59
C ASN A 195 7.67 -21.93 0.10
N THR A 196 6.75 -21.07 -0.35
CA THR A 196 6.36 -20.97 -1.76
C THR A 196 7.55 -20.51 -2.63
N MET A 197 8.32 -19.53 -2.18
CA MET A 197 9.50 -19.04 -2.92
C MET A 197 10.59 -20.14 -3.06
N VAL A 198 10.78 -20.95 -2.03
CA VAL A 198 11.78 -22.05 -2.05
C VAL A 198 11.34 -23.18 -2.99
N ILE A 199 10.06 -23.58 -2.93
CA ILE A 199 9.56 -24.73 -3.70
C ILE A 199 9.34 -24.37 -5.17
N GLN A 200 8.70 -23.23 -5.44
CA GLN A 200 8.29 -22.82 -6.79
C GLN A 200 9.31 -21.91 -7.49
N SER A 201 10.28 -21.40 -6.75
CA SER A 201 11.34 -20.50 -7.25
C SER A 201 10.83 -19.36 -8.16
N PRO A 202 9.73 -18.66 -7.81
CA PRO A 202 9.23 -17.56 -8.62
C PRO A 202 10.16 -16.35 -8.53
N ILE A 203 10.11 -15.46 -9.53
CA ILE A 203 10.82 -14.18 -9.50
C ILE A 203 10.20 -13.26 -8.43
N SER A 204 8.89 -13.29 -8.31
CA SER A 204 8.15 -12.50 -7.30
C SER A 204 6.81 -13.15 -6.96
N THR A 205 6.25 -12.74 -5.82
CA THR A 205 4.94 -13.22 -5.37
C THR A 205 4.11 -12.08 -4.81
N LYS A 206 2.78 -12.17 -4.98
CA LYS A 206 1.81 -11.27 -4.32
C LYS A 206 0.77 -12.09 -3.55
N PRO A 207 0.40 -11.70 -2.32
CA PRO A 207 -0.64 -12.38 -1.57
C PRO A 207 -2.01 -12.18 -2.23
N GLU A 208 -2.85 -13.19 -2.13
CA GLU A 208 -4.28 -13.06 -2.46
C GLU A 208 -5.05 -12.56 -1.22
N ILE A 209 -6.32 -12.14 -1.41
CA ILE A 209 -7.21 -11.74 -0.33
C ILE A 209 -7.37 -12.88 0.69
N ILE A 210 -7.50 -14.11 0.21
CA ILE A 210 -7.49 -15.31 1.07
C ILE A 210 -6.03 -15.70 1.32
N PRO A 211 -5.54 -15.64 2.58
CA PRO A 211 -4.11 -15.78 2.88
C PRO A 211 -3.50 -17.16 2.59
N LEU A 212 -4.32 -18.15 2.26
CA LEU A 212 -3.85 -19.47 1.83
C LEU A 212 -3.41 -19.51 0.37
N PHE A 213 -3.76 -18.51 -0.42
CA PHE A 213 -3.44 -18.41 -1.82
C PHE A 213 -2.46 -17.28 -2.10
N ARG A 214 -1.65 -17.47 -3.13
CA ARG A 214 -0.64 -16.50 -3.56
C ARG A 214 -0.47 -16.52 -5.06
N TRP A 215 -0.37 -15.35 -5.63
CA TRP A 215 0.02 -15.18 -7.02
C TRP A 215 1.53 -15.26 -7.15
N MET A 216 2.01 -16.02 -8.13
CA MET A 216 3.42 -16.13 -8.48
C MET A 216 3.67 -15.52 -9.84
N TYR A 217 4.78 -14.83 -9.96
CA TYR A 217 5.33 -14.34 -11.19
C TYR A 217 6.56 -15.17 -11.57
N THR A 218 6.55 -15.71 -12.77
CA THR A 218 7.70 -16.36 -13.40
C THR A 218 7.87 -15.79 -14.81
N GLU A 219 9.10 -15.74 -15.29
CA GLU A 219 9.43 -15.25 -16.62
C GLU A 219 10.40 -16.24 -17.27
N ASP A 220 10.12 -16.62 -18.49
CA ASP A 220 10.96 -17.48 -19.31
C ASP A 220 11.11 -16.84 -20.70
N GLU A 221 12.36 -16.56 -21.09
CA GLU A 221 12.79 -15.91 -22.32
C GLU A 221 11.88 -14.76 -22.81
N ASN A 222 10.69 -15.08 -23.34
CA ASN A 222 9.75 -14.10 -23.91
C ASN A 222 8.33 -14.23 -23.33
N GLU A 223 8.14 -15.03 -22.30
CA GLU A 223 6.84 -15.30 -21.72
C GLU A 223 6.80 -14.96 -20.22
N ILE A 224 5.78 -14.21 -19.84
CA ILE A 224 5.45 -13.92 -18.44
C ILE A 224 4.32 -14.87 -18.04
N SER A 225 4.53 -15.64 -16.97
CA SER A 225 3.50 -16.51 -16.42
C SER A 225 3.06 -16.02 -15.05
N ILE A 226 1.77 -15.81 -14.86
CA ILE A 226 1.13 -15.45 -13.60
C ILE A 226 0.29 -16.62 -13.11
N SER A 227 0.71 -17.25 -12.01
CA SER A 227 0.07 -18.45 -11.48
C SER A 227 -0.49 -18.24 -10.09
N LEU A 228 -1.73 -18.69 -9.85
CA LEU A 228 -2.34 -18.76 -8.52
C LEU A 228 -2.00 -20.09 -7.88
N VAL A 229 -1.39 -20.06 -6.70
CA VAL A 229 -0.90 -21.23 -5.96
C VAL A 229 -1.53 -21.32 -4.58
N ASN A 230 -1.88 -22.54 -4.18
CA ASN A 230 -2.21 -22.84 -2.78
C ASN A 230 -0.90 -22.99 -1.98
N GLN A 231 -0.69 -22.11 -0.98
CA GLN A 231 0.56 -22.07 -0.21
C GLN A 231 0.78 -23.29 0.70
N LEU A 232 -0.27 -24.04 1.04
CA LEU A 232 -0.16 -25.23 1.88
C LEU A 232 0.18 -26.49 1.08
N THR A 233 -0.54 -26.70 -0.05
CA THR A 233 -0.36 -27.90 -0.88
C THR A 233 0.68 -27.70 -1.99
N GLN A 234 1.01 -26.43 -2.30
CA GLN A 234 1.87 -26.03 -3.42
C GLN A 234 1.28 -26.35 -4.81
N ASP A 235 -0.02 -26.63 -4.87
CA ASP A 235 -0.70 -26.87 -6.14
C ASP A 235 -0.94 -25.57 -6.89
N ILE A 236 -0.65 -25.58 -8.19
CA ILE A 236 -1.00 -24.51 -9.12
C ILE A 236 -2.49 -24.65 -9.49
N ILE A 237 -3.29 -23.66 -9.19
CA ILE A 237 -4.74 -23.65 -9.43
C ILE A 237 -5.04 -23.15 -10.83
N LYS A 238 -4.37 -22.08 -11.25
CA LYS A 238 -4.57 -21.42 -12.53
C LYS A 238 -3.29 -20.72 -12.97
N THR A 239 -3.02 -20.72 -14.28
CA THR A 239 -1.91 -19.98 -14.88
C THR A 239 -2.44 -19.15 -16.05
N TYR A 240 -1.91 -17.93 -16.16
CA TYR A 240 -2.12 -16.99 -17.26
C TYR A 240 -0.77 -16.65 -17.86
N ASN A 241 -0.68 -16.70 -19.19
CA ASN A 241 0.56 -16.49 -19.92
C ASN A 241 0.45 -15.24 -20.81
N TYR A 242 1.50 -14.43 -20.80
CA TYR A 242 1.60 -13.19 -21.55
C TYR A 242 2.96 -13.13 -22.25
N ALA A 243 2.99 -12.65 -23.50
CA ALA A 243 4.26 -12.33 -24.14
C ALA A 243 4.91 -11.13 -23.42
N SER A 244 6.20 -11.24 -23.06
CA SER A 244 6.91 -10.13 -22.39
C SER A 244 7.09 -8.93 -23.32
N LEU A 245 7.36 -9.19 -24.61
CA LEU A 245 7.42 -8.18 -25.66
C LEU A 245 6.76 -8.74 -26.95
N SER A 246 5.72 -8.05 -27.42
CA SER A 246 5.01 -8.37 -28.66
C SER A 246 5.19 -7.25 -29.68
N TYR A 247 5.63 -7.58 -30.90
CA TYR A 247 5.75 -6.66 -32.03
C TYR A 247 5.80 -7.40 -33.35
N ASN A 248 5.61 -6.69 -34.46
CA ASN A 248 5.74 -7.30 -35.78
C ASN A 248 7.22 -7.51 -36.16
N GLN A 249 7.74 -8.70 -35.90
CA GLN A 249 9.15 -9.09 -36.13
C GLN A 249 9.55 -9.08 -37.61
N THR A 250 8.61 -9.21 -38.54
CA THR A 250 8.90 -9.18 -39.97
C THR A 250 9.05 -7.74 -40.51
N ALA A 251 8.45 -6.77 -39.84
CA ALA A 251 8.47 -5.37 -40.24
C ALA A 251 9.56 -4.56 -39.53
N TRP A 252 9.93 -4.92 -38.30
CA TRP A 252 10.75 -4.09 -37.44
C TRP A 252 11.89 -4.83 -36.74
N ASN A 253 13.05 -4.14 -36.64
CA ASN A 253 14.20 -4.65 -35.90
C ASN A 253 14.00 -4.40 -34.39
N ILE A 254 14.39 -5.37 -33.56
CA ILE A 254 14.32 -5.30 -32.09
C ILE A 254 15.00 -4.04 -31.52
N THR A 255 16.09 -3.56 -32.15
CA THR A 255 16.79 -2.37 -31.69
C THR A 255 15.91 -1.12 -31.79
N ILE A 256 15.15 -0.99 -32.89
CA ILE A 256 14.21 0.11 -33.08
C ILE A 256 13.08 0.01 -32.07
N VAL A 257 12.51 -1.17 -31.92
CA VAL A 257 11.43 -1.42 -30.95
C VAL A 257 11.87 -1.07 -29.53
N ASN A 258 13.06 -1.51 -29.11
CA ASN A 258 13.60 -1.20 -27.79
C ASN A 258 13.85 0.32 -27.60
N SER A 259 14.25 1.06 -28.65
CA SER A 259 14.42 2.50 -28.54
C SER A 259 13.09 3.23 -28.32
N VAL A 260 12.04 2.79 -29.03
CA VAL A 260 10.68 3.35 -28.88
C VAL A 260 10.10 3.03 -27.50
N VAL A 261 10.26 1.80 -27.02
CA VAL A 261 9.84 1.41 -25.65
C VAL A 261 10.57 2.25 -24.60
N LYS A 262 11.87 2.49 -24.77
CA LYS A 262 12.66 3.34 -23.89
C LYS A 262 12.15 4.78 -23.87
N GLU A 263 11.78 5.34 -25.02
CA GLU A 263 11.21 6.67 -25.13
C GLU A 263 9.83 6.73 -24.46
N ALA A 264 8.96 5.75 -24.69
CA ALA A 264 7.65 5.64 -24.05
C ALA A 264 7.76 5.64 -22.53
N ARG A 265 8.75 4.94 -21.96
CA ARG A 265 9.03 4.91 -20.51
C ARG A 265 9.47 6.25 -19.91
N GLN A 266 9.85 7.22 -20.73
CA GLN A 266 10.21 8.57 -20.27
C GLN A 266 9.01 9.51 -20.17
N THR A 267 7.87 9.14 -20.75
CA THR A 267 6.65 9.95 -20.74
C THR A 267 6.04 10.08 -19.35
N LEU A 268 5.28 11.16 -19.15
CA LEU A 268 4.55 11.37 -17.88
C LEU A 268 3.51 10.28 -17.65
N ASP A 269 2.79 9.86 -18.68
CA ASP A 269 1.73 8.84 -18.60
C ASP A 269 2.27 7.50 -18.12
N TYR A 270 3.45 7.07 -18.65
CA TYR A 270 4.12 5.87 -18.15
C TYR A 270 4.54 6.02 -16.68
N LYS A 271 5.10 7.16 -16.29
CA LYS A 271 5.53 7.40 -14.90
C LYS A 271 4.35 7.38 -13.93
N ILE A 272 3.21 7.95 -14.32
CA ILE A 272 1.98 7.87 -13.53
C ILE A 272 1.54 6.42 -13.40
N PHE A 273 1.43 5.69 -14.51
CA PHE A 273 1.06 4.28 -14.55
C PHE A 273 1.97 3.41 -13.67
N GLN A 274 3.29 3.63 -13.75
CA GLN A 274 4.28 2.92 -12.93
C GLN A 274 4.20 3.30 -11.46
N SER A 275 3.94 4.57 -11.13
CA SER A 275 3.91 5.06 -9.75
C SER A 275 2.86 4.38 -8.87
N GLU A 276 1.83 3.83 -9.47
CA GLU A 276 0.76 3.08 -8.81
C GLU A 276 1.12 1.61 -8.54
N ARG A 277 2.26 1.14 -9.07
CA ARG A 277 2.65 -0.28 -9.11
C ARG A 277 3.97 -0.55 -8.39
N THR A 278 4.13 -1.75 -7.88
CA THR A 278 5.31 -2.13 -7.08
C THR A 278 6.50 -2.62 -7.90
N SER A 279 6.30 -3.00 -9.17
CA SER A 279 7.38 -3.54 -10.01
C SER A 279 7.08 -3.40 -11.50
N GLU A 280 8.09 -3.00 -12.29
CA GLU A 280 8.05 -3.02 -13.75
C GLU A 280 8.09 -4.42 -14.36
N ALA A 281 8.56 -5.41 -13.58
CA ALA A 281 8.73 -6.79 -14.06
C ALA A 281 7.43 -7.46 -14.50
N TYR A 282 6.27 -6.89 -14.11
CA TYR A 282 4.96 -7.46 -14.42
C TYR A 282 4.30 -6.89 -15.67
N PHE A 283 5.01 -6.10 -16.46
CA PHE A 283 4.43 -5.48 -17.64
C PHE A 283 4.71 -6.31 -18.89
N ALA A 284 3.65 -6.78 -19.54
CA ALA A 284 3.71 -7.19 -20.93
C ALA A 284 3.69 -5.95 -21.81
N VAL A 285 4.59 -5.89 -22.79
CA VAL A 285 4.73 -4.73 -23.68
C VAL A 285 4.31 -5.14 -25.09
N ASN A 286 3.38 -4.37 -25.68
CA ASN A 286 3.00 -4.55 -27.07
C ASN A 286 3.34 -3.28 -27.85
N VAL A 287 4.00 -3.45 -29.01
CA VAL A 287 4.44 -2.33 -29.86
C VAL A 287 3.86 -2.49 -31.25
N THR A 288 3.06 -1.51 -31.64
CA THR A 288 2.48 -1.45 -32.99
C THR A 288 2.88 -0.13 -33.66
N PHE A 289 2.91 -0.13 -34.97
CA PHE A 289 3.19 1.07 -35.77
C PHE A 289 1.98 1.39 -36.64
N ASN A 290 1.42 2.57 -36.46
CA ASN A 290 0.37 3.11 -37.31
C ASN A 290 1.00 3.88 -38.50
N GLY A 291 0.99 3.25 -39.66
CA GLY A 291 1.59 3.80 -40.86
C GLY A 291 0.85 5.05 -41.42
N GLU A 292 -0.44 5.19 -41.15
CA GLU A 292 -1.23 6.33 -41.56
C GLU A 292 -0.88 7.60 -40.76
N GLU A 293 -0.76 7.45 -39.44
CA GLU A 293 -0.44 8.55 -38.54
C GLU A 293 1.08 8.73 -38.33
N LYS A 294 1.90 7.77 -38.80
CA LYS A 294 3.34 7.71 -38.59
C LYS A 294 3.71 7.74 -37.10
N GLU A 295 2.96 7.01 -36.31
CA GLU A 295 3.13 6.95 -34.87
C GLU A 295 3.35 5.50 -34.39
N TRP A 296 4.19 5.39 -33.38
CA TRP A 296 4.30 4.15 -32.59
C TRP A 296 3.28 4.18 -31.44
N GLU A 297 2.60 3.08 -31.29
CA GLU A 297 1.72 2.86 -30.17
C GLU A 297 2.36 1.78 -29.28
N VAL A 298 2.71 2.17 -28.05
CA VAL A 298 3.34 1.29 -27.05
C VAL A 298 2.36 1.08 -25.91
N SER A 299 1.89 -0.13 -25.76
CA SER A 299 1.00 -0.53 -24.68
C SER A 299 1.79 -1.27 -23.59
N PHE A 300 1.57 -0.89 -22.34
CA PHE A 300 2.10 -1.55 -21.16
C PHE A 300 0.94 -2.14 -20.37
N LEU A 301 0.86 -3.47 -20.31
CA LEU A 301 -0.18 -4.22 -19.61
C LEU A 301 0.34 -4.71 -18.25
N ASP A 302 -0.32 -4.36 -17.15
CA ASP A 302 -0.08 -4.99 -15.86
C ASP A 302 -0.64 -6.41 -15.84
N THR A 303 0.22 -7.39 -16.06
CA THR A 303 -0.16 -8.79 -16.17
C THR A 303 -0.75 -9.36 -14.89
N PHE A 304 -0.35 -8.82 -13.74
CA PHE A 304 -0.88 -9.24 -12.43
C PHE A 304 -2.33 -8.83 -12.24
N GLN A 305 -2.62 -7.54 -12.47
CA GLN A 305 -3.97 -7.03 -12.36
C GLN A 305 -4.89 -7.66 -13.42
N ASN A 306 -4.37 -7.90 -14.62
CA ASN A 306 -5.14 -8.55 -15.66
C ASN A 306 -5.49 -10.00 -15.29
N ALA A 307 -4.52 -10.79 -14.80
CA ALA A 307 -4.75 -12.16 -14.35
C ALA A 307 -5.78 -12.24 -13.22
N GLN A 308 -5.73 -11.30 -12.25
CA GLN A 308 -6.73 -11.22 -11.18
C GLN A 308 -8.11 -10.86 -11.73
N SER A 309 -8.21 -9.89 -12.62
CA SER A 309 -9.47 -9.48 -13.25
C SER A 309 -10.11 -10.64 -14.01
N GLU A 310 -9.33 -11.39 -14.79
CA GLU A 310 -9.80 -12.58 -15.49
C GLU A 310 -10.24 -13.70 -14.53
N PHE A 311 -9.48 -13.92 -13.45
CA PHE A 311 -9.79 -14.96 -12.46
C PHE A 311 -11.13 -14.70 -11.76
N TYR A 312 -11.40 -13.46 -11.38
CA TYR A 312 -12.64 -13.08 -10.70
C TYR A 312 -13.79 -12.76 -11.63
N GLY A 313 -13.55 -12.66 -12.94
CA GLY A 313 -14.55 -12.28 -13.92
C GLY A 313 -15.01 -10.82 -13.79
N PHE A 314 -14.18 -9.96 -13.19
CA PHE A 314 -14.47 -8.52 -13.13
C PHE A 314 -13.84 -7.84 -14.34
N PRO A 315 -14.61 -7.02 -15.09
CA PRO A 315 -13.98 -6.15 -16.07
C PRO A 315 -13.02 -5.18 -15.34
N SER A 316 -11.88 -4.86 -15.95
CA SER A 316 -11.02 -3.76 -15.53
C SER A 316 -11.92 -2.52 -15.31
N GLY A 317 -12.03 -2.09 -14.05
CA GLY A 317 -12.92 -0.99 -13.70
C GLY A 317 -12.30 0.36 -14.10
N PRO A 318 -13.08 1.44 -14.19
CA PRO A 318 -12.61 2.77 -14.56
C PRO A 318 -11.58 3.37 -13.58
N PHE A 319 -11.29 2.69 -12.47
CA PHE A 319 -10.31 3.11 -11.46
C PHE A 319 -9.05 2.22 -11.43
N MET A 320 -8.95 1.20 -12.29
CA MET A 320 -7.81 0.30 -12.39
C MET A 320 -7.57 0.01 -13.88
N ASP A 321 -6.98 0.96 -14.58
CA ASP A 321 -6.51 0.72 -15.94
C ASP A 321 -5.34 -0.27 -15.85
N ASN A 322 -5.60 -1.52 -16.25
CA ASN A 322 -4.57 -2.56 -16.31
C ASN A 322 -3.55 -2.28 -17.42
N GLU A 323 -3.82 -1.33 -18.27
CA GLU A 323 -3.03 -1.00 -19.46
C GLU A 323 -2.89 0.50 -19.63
N VAL A 324 -1.70 0.95 -20.05
CA VAL A 324 -1.47 2.31 -20.55
C VAL A 324 -0.97 2.23 -21.98
N ILE A 325 -1.54 3.07 -22.86
CA ILE A 325 -1.16 3.17 -24.25
C ILE A 325 -0.48 4.51 -24.46
N ILE A 326 0.76 4.48 -24.96
CA ILE A 326 1.61 5.66 -25.20
C ILE A 326 1.89 5.78 -26.69
N ARG A 327 1.66 6.97 -27.25
CA ARG A 327 1.91 7.27 -28.65
C ARG A 327 3.19 8.06 -28.79
N ILE A 328 4.07 7.59 -29.66
CA ILE A 328 5.38 8.21 -29.98
C ILE A 328 5.40 8.53 -31.45
N SER A 329 5.46 9.81 -31.80
CA SER A 329 5.55 10.24 -33.21
C SER A 329 6.90 9.87 -33.79
N GLN A 330 6.92 9.33 -35.00
CA GLN A 330 8.16 9.07 -35.75
C GLN A 330 8.77 10.41 -36.18
N GLN A 331 9.92 10.75 -35.58
CA GLN A 331 10.70 11.93 -35.98
C GLN A 331 11.46 11.71 -37.30
#